data_6c162c10e6ea82584de4c779415f7acc
#
_entry.id   6c162c10e6ea82584de4c779415f7acc
#
_cell.length_a   1.000
_cell.length_b   1.000
_cell.length_c   1.000
_cell.angle_alpha   90.00
_cell.angle_beta   90.00
_cell.angle_gamma   90.00
#
_symmetry.space_group_name_H-M   'P 1'
#
loop_
_entity.id
_entity.type
_entity.pdbx_description
1 polymer ?
#
loop_
_entity_poly.entity_id
_entity_poly.type
_entity_poly.pdbx_seq_one_letter_code
_entity_poly.pdbx_strand_id
1 'polypeptide(L)'
;MSNARATHLTRRGILAAGGALGLGAVLAACGDDDAKSGGSNEAAGAGKSGPWTFEDDRGTKVKLDKVPTKIVAFVGVAAALYDYGIAVKGVFGPTKTKDGKADVQAGDMDVSKLTVFGNVWDQFSVEKYAAFAPEVLISTTFDSAGTLWYVPEASKDKIAKLAPSVAVSVYDRQLTQPLERVWALAESLGADLKSGKAAQAKKEFEAAAERLRKAAKARPEIKVMAGSASQDIFYVSGTNLSIDLEYFKALGVNFVEPPESAKKEGGGWYESLSWENVDKYPADIIMMDDRTQTIQPADISEGTWKKLPAVKAGQVVPRSPEPILSYAKCTPLLTNLAEAIEKAKKVA
;
A
#
# COMPACT_ATOMS: atom_id res chain seq x y z
N MET A 1 16.89 -31.00 -57.94
CA MET A 1 17.99 -30.28 -58.58
C MET A 1 18.43 -29.17 -57.65
N SER A 2 19.52 -29.35 -57.13
CA SER A 2 20.76 -28.64 -56.78
C SER A 2 20.64 -27.73 -55.56
N ASN A 3 21.14 -28.17 -54.45
CA ASN A 3 22.51 -28.13 -53.87
C ASN A 3 22.99 -26.73 -53.47
N ALA A 4 23.12 -26.57 -52.17
CA ALA A 4 24.33 -26.49 -51.34
C ALA A 4 24.87 -25.06 -51.26
N ARG A 5 25.41 -24.53 -50.17
CA ARG A 5 26.36 -25.06 -49.21
C ARG A 5 26.47 -24.08 -48.01
N ALA A 6 26.66 -24.65 -46.83
CA ALA A 6 27.12 -24.00 -45.62
C ALA A 6 28.58 -23.55 -45.75
N THR A 7 28.99 -22.49 -45.07
CA THR A 7 30.37 -22.32 -44.61
C THR A 7 30.38 -21.66 -43.22
N HIS A 8 30.88 -22.44 -42.28
CA HIS A 8 31.47 -22.04 -41.01
C HIS A 8 32.77 -21.27 -41.23
N LEU A 9 33.05 -20.28 -40.43
CA LEU A 9 34.43 -19.95 -40.06
C LEU A 9 34.52 -19.37 -38.64
N THR A 10 35.48 -19.87 -37.97
CA THR A 10 35.86 -19.90 -36.58
C THR A 10 36.78 -18.73 -36.17
N ARG A 11 36.65 -18.39 -34.90
CA ARG A 11 37.64 -17.96 -33.85
C ARG A 11 39.06 -17.53 -34.24
N ARG A 12 39.54 -16.56 -33.44
CA ARG A 12 40.93 -16.18 -33.02
C ARG A 12 41.60 -15.15 -33.92
N GLY A 13 42.07 -14.06 -33.30
CA GLY A 13 43.09 -13.83 -32.35
C GLY A 13 43.84 -12.57 -32.68
N ILE A 14 44.55 -12.10 -31.67
CA ILE A 14 45.87 -11.40 -31.62
C ILE A 14 45.76 -9.90 -31.30
N LEU A 15 46.08 -9.65 -30.10
CA LEU A 15 47.13 -9.04 -29.30
C LEU A 15 48.06 -7.99 -29.95
N ALA A 16 48.30 -6.95 -29.13
CA ALA A 16 49.54 -6.18 -28.90
C ALA A 16 49.74 -4.94 -29.79
N ALA A 17 50.12 -3.84 -29.30
CA ALA A 17 51.08 -3.24 -28.40
C ALA A 17 51.03 -1.75 -28.63
N GLY A 18 51.15 -0.90 -27.62
CA GLY A 18 52.31 -0.35 -27.06
C GLY A 18 52.25 1.12 -26.85
N GLY A 19 52.67 1.58 -25.69
CA GLY A 19 53.49 2.71 -25.37
C GLY A 19 52.75 3.96 -24.88
N ALA A 20 52.80 4.32 -23.70
CA ALA A 20 53.79 4.77 -22.69
C ALA A 20 53.83 6.29 -22.50
N LEU A 21 53.81 6.67 -21.20
CA LEU A 21 54.40 7.83 -20.52
C LEU A 21 53.56 9.09 -20.30
N GLY A 22 53.45 9.43 -19.02
CA GLY A 22 53.09 10.72 -18.50
C GLY A 22 52.85 10.69 -17.00
N LEU A 23 53.93 10.73 -16.21
CA LEU A 23 54.00 10.84 -14.75
C LEU A 23 53.46 12.19 -14.25
N GLY A 24 52.78 12.17 -13.12
CA GLY A 24 52.45 13.34 -12.33
C GLY A 24 51.95 12.96 -10.96
N ALA A 25 52.85 12.68 -10.03
CA ALA A 25 52.57 12.46 -8.61
C ALA A 25 52.58 13.79 -7.85
N VAL A 26 51.65 13.98 -6.91
CA VAL A 26 51.87 14.81 -5.69
C VAL A 26 51.03 14.24 -4.55
N LEU A 27 51.64 13.63 -3.63
CA LEU A 27 51.75 13.62 -2.18
C LEU A 27 50.56 14.10 -1.30
N ALA A 28 50.18 13.16 -0.52
CA ALA A 28 49.73 13.05 0.85
C ALA A 28 49.70 14.29 1.76
N ALA A 29 48.64 14.37 2.58
CA ALA A 29 48.74 14.79 3.98
C ALA A 29 47.62 14.07 4.78
N CYS A 30 48.06 13.34 5.79
CA CYS A 30 47.28 12.78 6.88
C CYS A 30 46.71 13.88 7.77
N GLY A 31 45.51 13.64 8.34
CA GLY A 31 44.93 14.36 9.46
C GLY A 31 43.79 13.54 10.00
N ASP A 32 44.08 12.85 11.11
CA ASP A 32 43.12 12.25 12.03
C ASP A 32 42.20 13.33 12.60
N ASP A 33 40.89 13.11 12.65
CA ASP A 33 40.09 13.47 13.81
C ASP A 33 38.69 12.86 13.69
N ASP A 34 38.30 12.24 14.80
CA ASP A 34 37.00 11.65 15.08
C ASP A 34 35.83 12.64 14.91
N ALA A 35 34.84 12.31 14.07
CA ALA A 35 33.50 12.88 14.19
C ALA A 35 32.43 11.87 13.77
N LYS A 36 31.64 11.49 14.74
CA LYS A 36 30.40 10.73 14.62
C LYS A 36 29.53 11.31 13.51
N SER A 37 29.34 10.57 12.43
CA SER A 37 28.37 10.88 11.40
C SER A 37 27.09 10.10 11.67
N GLY A 38 26.09 10.80 12.20
CA GLY A 38 24.70 10.38 12.12
C GLY A 38 24.24 10.46 10.67
N GLY A 39 24.09 9.32 10.03
CA GLY A 39 23.61 9.26 8.65
C GLY A 39 22.16 9.67 8.53
N SER A 40 21.90 10.92 8.16
CA SER A 40 20.63 11.32 7.56
C SER A 40 20.58 10.77 6.14
N ASN A 41 19.74 9.76 5.91
CA ASN A 41 19.37 9.34 4.57
C ASN A 41 18.55 10.47 3.91
N GLU A 42 19.22 11.43 3.30
CA GLU A 42 18.59 12.22 2.24
C GLU A 42 18.48 11.31 1.02
N ALA A 43 17.26 10.86 0.73
CA ALA A 43 16.92 10.18 -0.50
C ALA A 43 17.07 11.17 -1.68
N ALA A 44 18.28 11.29 -2.22
CA ALA A 44 18.50 11.92 -3.50
C ALA A 44 17.99 10.96 -4.58
N GLY A 45 16.71 11.06 -4.94
CA GLY A 45 16.19 10.45 -6.15
C GLY A 45 16.97 11.04 -7.33
N ALA A 46 17.77 10.21 -8.01
CA ALA A 46 18.34 10.53 -9.31
C ALA A 46 17.19 10.70 -10.28
N GLY A 47 16.66 11.94 -10.41
CA GLY A 47 15.46 12.24 -11.14
C GLY A 47 15.62 11.89 -12.62
N LYS A 48 14.70 11.13 -13.16
CA LYS A 48 14.50 11.06 -14.61
C LYS A 48 14.29 12.50 -15.10
N SER A 49 15.13 13.00 -15.99
CA SER A 49 14.95 14.28 -16.67
C SER A 49 14.09 14.03 -17.92
N GLY A 50 13.17 14.96 -18.22
CA GLY A 50 12.36 14.91 -19.42
C GLY A 50 10.86 14.79 -19.15
N PRO A 51 10.04 14.74 -20.22
CA PRO A 51 8.59 14.67 -20.11
C PRO A 51 8.13 13.45 -19.30
N TRP A 52 7.12 13.64 -18.45
CA TRP A 52 6.49 12.59 -17.71
C TRP A 52 5.10 12.29 -18.23
N THR A 53 4.79 11.02 -18.35
CA THR A 53 3.45 10.57 -18.77
C THR A 53 3.05 9.36 -17.92
N PHE A 54 1.82 9.39 -17.41
CA PHE A 54 1.22 8.25 -16.73
C PHE A 54 -0.25 8.13 -17.12
N GLU A 55 -0.68 6.94 -17.52
CA GLU A 55 -2.08 6.61 -17.76
C GLU A 55 -2.63 5.93 -16.52
N ASP A 56 -3.67 6.50 -15.92
CA ASP A 56 -4.25 6.02 -14.68
C ASP A 56 -5.34 4.94 -14.89
N ASP A 57 -5.91 4.44 -13.80
CA ASP A 57 -6.90 3.36 -13.87
C ASP A 57 -8.28 3.81 -14.37
N ARG A 58 -8.49 5.10 -14.60
CA ARG A 58 -9.65 5.66 -15.28
C ARG A 58 -9.43 5.78 -16.80
N GLY A 59 -8.25 5.38 -17.29
CA GLY A 59 -7.82 5.61 -18.67
C GLY A 59 -7.40 7.07 -18.94
N THR A 60 -7.26 7.88 -17.90
CA THR A 60 -6.82 9.28 -18.03
C THR A 60 -5.31 9.34 -18.17
N LYS A 61 -4.84 9.95 -19.25
CA LYS A 61 -3.42 10.12 -19.53
C LYS A 61 -2.93 11.49 -19.09
N VAL A 62 -2.21 11.54 -17.98
CA VAL A 62 -1.54 12.75 -17.50
C VAL A 62 -0.22 12.91 -18.21
N LYS A 63 0.04 14.13 -18.72
CA LYS A 63 1.30 14.51 -19.39
C LYS A 63 1.82 15.80 -18.78
N LEU A 64 3.09 15.79 -18.36
CA LEU A 64 3.81 16.94 -17.84
C LEU A 64 5.15 17.07 -18.58
N ASP A 65 5.65 18.30 -18.72
CA ASP A 65 6.92 18.57 -19.42
C ASP A 65 8.14 18.01 -18.67
N LYS A 66 7.98 17.70 -17.38
CA LYS A 66 9.00 17.07 -16.53
C LYS A 66 8.35 16.14 -15.51
N VAL A 67 9.18 15.29 -14.90
CA VAL A 67 8.75 14.48 -13.75
C VAL A 67 8.29 15.40 -12.61
N PRO A 68 7.08 15.23 -12.06
CA PRO A 68 6.56 16.11 -11.03
C PRO A 68 7.35 15.98 -9.72
N THR A 69 7.61 17.12 -9.09
CA THR A 69 8.30 17.23 -7.80
C THR A 69 7.40 17.77 -6.70
N LYS A 70 6.33 18.50 -7.09
CA LYS A 70 5.29 18.99 -6.18
C LYS A 70 4.06 18.08 -6.23
N ILE A 71 4.26 16.87 -5.71
CA ILE A 71 3.21 15.84 -5.63
C ILE A 71 2.38 16.08 -4.39
N VAL A 72 1.04 16.04 -4.56
CA VAL A 72 0.07 15.95 -3.47
C VAL A 72 -0.64 14.60 -3.58
N ALA A 73 -0.63 13.81 -2.51
CA ALA A 73 -1.20 12.47 -2.59
C ALA A 73 -2.08 12.14 -1.36
N PHE A 74 -3.07 11.27 -1.55
CA PHE A 74 -3.74 10.60 -0.44
C PHE A 74 -2.68 9.92 0.44
N VAL A 75 -2.84 10.02 1.75
CA VAL A 75 -1.79 9.65 2.72
C VAL A 75 -1.26 8.24 2.52
N GLY A 76 -2.13 7.25 2.29
CA GLY A 76 -1.70 5.86 2.06
C GLY A 76 -0.91 5.69 0.77
N VAL A 77 -1.22 6.45 -0.28
CA VAL A 77 -0.44 6.46 -1.53
C VAL A 77 0.90 7.16 -1.31
N ALA A 78 0.91 8.29 -0.57
CA ALA A 78 2.15 8.99 -0.23
C ALA A 78 3.10 8.10 0.57
N ALA A 79 2.57 7.34 1.55
CA ALA A 79 3.35 6.39 2.34
C ALA A 79 3.92 5.25 1.49
N ALA A 80 3.15 4.72 0.53
CA ALA A 80 3.64 3.70 -0.39
C ALA A 80 4.74 4.24 -1.32
N LEU A 81 4.58 5.46 -1.85
CA LEU A 81 5.62 6.13 -2.64
C LEU A 81 6.88 6.40 -1.81
N TYR A 82 6.72 6.77 -0.54
CA TYR A 82 7.84 6.95 0.39
C TYR A 82 8.65 5.67 0.58
N ASP A 83 7.99 4.51 0.75
CA ASP A 83 8.65 3.20 0.84
C ASP A 83 9.47 2.88 -0.42
N TYR A 84 9.08 3.43 -1.56
CA TYR A 84 9.79 3.30 -2.84
C TYR A 84 10.81 4.42 -3.11
N GLY A 85 11.07 5.29 -2.11
CA GLY A 85 12.07 6.35 -2.20
C GLY A 85 11.58 7.62 -2.90
N ILE A 86 10.29 7.78 -3.16
CA ILE A 86 9.70 8.99 -3.73
C ILE A 86 9.20 9.90 -2.60
N ALA A 87 9.80 11.07 -2.45
CA ALA A 87 9.39 12.03 -1.44
C ALA A 87 8.11 12.78 -1.86
N VAL A 88 7.03 12.59 -1.10
CA VAL A 88 5.79 13.34 -1.22
C VAL A 88 5.71 14.32 -0.04
N LYS A 89 5.55 15.61 -0.30
CA LYS A 89 5.52 16.66 0.74
C LYS A 89 4.10 17.16 1.04
N GLY A 90 3.17 16.95 0.14
CA GLY A 90 1.77 17.34 0.28
C GLY A 90 0.87 16.12 0.43
N VAL A 91 0.05 16.07 1.49
CA VAL A 91 -0.81 14.92 1.77
C VAL A 91 -2.21 15.35 2.19
N PHE A 92 -3.17 14.47 2.01
CA PHE A 92 -4.53 14.58 2.52
C PHE A 92 -5.06 13.20 2.95
N GLY A 93 -6.09 13.18 3.79
CA GLY A 93 -6.56 11.97 4.45
C GLY A 93 -5.94 11.77 5.84
N PRO A 94 -6.24 10.68 6.53
CA PRO A 94 -5.81 10.41 7.90
C PRO A 94 -4.28 10.37 8.03
N THR A 95 -3.69 11.53 8.30
CA THR A 95 -2.25 11.72 8.42
C THR A 95 -1.79 11.74 9.86
N LYS A 96 -2.62 12.35 10.72
CA LYS A 96 -2.32 12.54 12.15
C LYS A 96 -3.52 12.14 12.98
N THR A 97 -3.25 11.47 14.09
CA THR A 97 -4.21 11.20 15.14
C THR A 97 -4.61 12.46 15.90
N LYS A 98 -5.62 12.39 16.75
CA LYS A 98 -6.11 13.53 17.54
C LYS A 98 -5.05 14.14 18.46
N ASP A 99 -4.10 13.34 18.94
CA ASP A 99 -2.97 13.76 19.75
C ASP A 99 -1.74 14.21 18.93
N GLY A 100 -1.89 14.34 17.61
CA GLY A 100 -0.87 14.87 16.69
C GLY A 100 0.22 13.88 16.25
N LYS A 101 0.16 12.63 16.70
CA LYS A 101 1.07 11.57 16.24
C LYS A 101 0.75 11.14 14.80
N ALA A 102 1.65 10.37 14.20
CA ALA A 102 1.39 9.78 12.91
C ALA A 102 0.22 8.79 12.98
N ASP A 103 -0.71 8.89 12.04
CA ASP A 103 -1.74 7.87 11.82
C ASP A 103 -1.11 6.61 11.19
N VAL A 104 -1.74 5.45 11.37
CA VAL A 104 -1.27 4.18 10.78
C VAL A 104 -1.15 4.27 9.26
N GLN A 105 -2.02 5.05 8.61
CA GLN A 105 -1.99 5.26 7.15
C GLN A 105 -0.83 6.15 6.69
N ALA A 106 -0.16 6.88 7.60
CA ALA A 106 1.04 7.65 7.26
C ALA A 106 2.32 6.79 7.17
N GLY A 107 2.26 5.54 7.61
CA GLY A 107 3.41 4.63 7.56
C GLY A 107 4.64 5.20 8.26
N ASP A 108 5.79 5.11 7.60
CA ASP A 108 7.08 5.56 8.15
C ASP A 108 7.41 7.04 7.80
N MET A 109 6.45 7.78 7.23
CA MET A 109 6.67 9.19 6.91
C MET A 109 6.79 10.06 8.17
N ASP A 110 7.72 10.99 8.16
CA ASP A 110 7.80 12.04 9.20
C ASP A 110 6.68 13.07 8.97
N VAL A 111 5.56 12.89 9.67
CA VAL A 111 4.36 13.73 9.51
C VAL A 111 4.56 15.19 9.93
N SER A 112 5.64 15.52 10.64
CA SER A 112 6.00 16.90 10.99
C SER A 112 6.48 17.71 9.79
N LYS A 113 7.01 17.03 8.76
CA LYS A 113 7.54 17.62 7.53
C LYS A 113 6.52 17.69 6.40
N LEU A 114 5.29 17.24 6.62
CA LEU A 114 4.25 17.17 5.60
C LEU A 114 3.32 18.40 5.64
N THR A 115 2.95 18.89 4.47
CA THR A 115 1.85 19.84 4.32
C THR A 115 0.54 19.05 4.21
N VAL A 116 -0.29 19.13 5.26
CA VAL A 116 -1.58 18.43 5.32
C VAL A 116 -2.69 19.36 4.80
N PHE A 117 -3.39 18.94 3.75
CA PHE A 117 -4.48 19.69 3.12
C PHE A 117 -5.85 19.40 3.75
N GLY A 118 -5.98 18.27 4.42
CA GLY A 118 -7.16 17.84 5.19
C GLY A 118 -6.85 16.50 5.84
N ASN A 119 -7.26 16.33 7.11
CA ASN A 119 -6.96 15.13 7.90
C ASN A 119 -8.18 14.23 8.10
N VAL A 120 -9.36 14.74 7.80
CA VAL A 120 -10.64 14.07 8.00
C VAL A 120 -11.43 14.10 6.70
N TRP A 121 -12.34 13.15 6.55
CA TRP A 121 -13.25 13.10 5.41
C TRP A 121 -13.93 14.45 5.16
N ASP A 122 -14.07 14.81 3.91
CA ASP A 122 -14.69 16.06 3.42
C ASP A 122 -13.99 17.36 3.88
N GLN A 123 -12.79 17.26 4.45
CA GLN A 123 -11.96 18.40 4.82
C GLN A 123 -10.74 18.48 3.91
N PHE A 124 -10.81 19.35 2.91
CA PHE A 124 -9.69 19.62 2.00
C PHE A 124 -9.56 21.14 1.80
N SER A 125 -8.43 21.72 2.22
CA SER A 125 -8.17 23.14 2.06
C SER A 125 -7.70 23.46 0.63
N VAL A 126 -8.64 23.90 -0.21
CA VAL A 126 -8.35 24.31 -1.60
C VAL A 126 -7.38 25.50 -1.64
N GLU A 127 -7.47 26.42 -0.65
CA GLU A 127 -6.56 27.59 -0.56
C GLU A 127 -5.11 27.17 -0.30
N LYS A 128 -4.89 26.28 0.68
CA LYS A 128 -3.55 25.72 0.92
C LYS A 128 -3.02 24.94 -0.29
N TYR A 129 -3.90 24.19 -0.95
CA TYR A 129 -3.57 23.43 -2.14
C TYR A 129 -3.14 24.33 -3.29
N ALA A 130 -3.88 25.42 -3.55
CA ALA A 130 -3.51 26.43 -4.54
C ALA A 130 -2.18 27.12 -4.21
N ALA A 131 -1.96 27.50 -2.95
CA ALA A 131 -0.73 28.12 -2.49
C ALA A 131 0.50 27.18 -2.58
N PHE A 132 0.30 25.87 -2.43
CA PHE A 132 1.35 24.86 -2.61
C PHE A 132 1.77 24.74 -4.08
N ALA A 133 0.90 25.13 -5.02
CA ALA A 133 1.09 25.03 -6.47
C ALA A 133 1.48 23.59 -6.90
N PRO A 134 0.58 22.62 -6.71
CA PRO A 134 0.85 21.21 -7.03
C PRO A 134 1.02 21.01 -8.53
N GLU A 135 1.85 20.02 -8.92
CA GLU A 135 2.02 19.59 -10.31
C GLU A 135 1.13 18.39 -10.64
N VAL A 136 0.80 17.57 -9.63
CA VAL A 136 -0.10 16.42 -9.76
C VAL A 136 -0.74 16.09 -8.41
N LEU A 137 -2.01 15.66 -8.44
CA LEU A 137 -2.71 15.05 -7.32
C LEU A 137 -2.83 13.55 -7.56
N ILE A 138 -2.57 12.71 -6.54
CA ILE A 138 -2.67 11.26 -6.64
C ILE A 138 -3.60 10.75 -5.54
N SER A 139 -4.59 9.92 -5.90
CA SER A 139 -5.47 9.28 -4.92
C SER A 139 -5.86 7.86 -5.36
N THR A 140 -6.43 7.11 -4.43
CA THR A 140 -7.14 5.87 -4.73
C THR A 140 -8.58 6.14 -5.15
N THR A 141 -9.23 5.12 -5.72
CA THR A 141 -10.68 5.12 -5.99
C THR A 141 -11.29 3.82 -5.48
N PHE A 142 -12.46 3.92 -4.83
CA PHE A 142 -13.18 2.80 -4.22
C PHE A 142 -14.52 2.52 -4.90
N ASP A 143 -14.78 3.12 -6.05
CA ASP A 143 -16.00 2.94 -6.83
C ASP A 143 -15.72 2.80 -8.33
N SER A 144 -16.72 2.35 -9.07
CA SER A 144 -16.66 2.20 -10.53
C SER A 144 -16.64 3.54 -11.27
N ALA A 145 -17.01 4.65 -10.63
CA ALA A 145 -17.02 5.98 -11.21
C ALA A 145 -15.62 6.63 -11.22
N GLY A 146 -14.67 6.06 -10.47
CA GLY A 146 -13.31 6.60 -10.36
C GLY A 146 -13.25 7.86 -9.50
N THR A 147 -14.15 7.97 -8.51
CA THR A 147 -14.17 9.08 -7.56
C THR A 147 -12.91 9.06 -6.71
N LEU A 148 -12.18 10.17 -6.69
CA LEU A 148 -10.92 10.27 -5.94
C LEU A 148 -11.20 10.29 -4.44
N TRP A 149 -10.63 9.33 -3.72
CA TRP A 149 -10.82 9.15 -2.28
C TRP A 149 -10.33 10.36 -1.49
N TYR A 150 -11.10 10.83 -0.51
CA TYR A 150 -10.86 12.03 0.29
C TYR A 150 -10.80 13.35 -0.50
N VAL A 151 -11.21 13.38 -1.76
CA VAL A 151 -11.41 14.62 -2.51
C VAL A 151 -12.89 15.02 -2.41
N PRO A 152 -13.24 16.14 -1.73
CA PRO A 152 -14.63 16.50 -1.52
C PRO A 152 -15.36 16.78 -2.83
N GLU A 153 -16.56 16.24 -2.98
CA GLU A 153 -17.40 16.44 -4.18
C GLU A 153 -17.64 17.93 -4.46
N ALA A 154 -17.90 18.72 -3.41
CA ALA A 154 -18.13 20.17 -3.54
C ALA A 154 -16.90 20.96 -4.04
N SER A 155 -15.71 20.39 -3.95
CA SER A 155 -14.44 21.05 -4.30
C SER A 155 -13.70 20.40 -5.47
N LYS A 156 -14.14 19.23 -5.96
CA LYS A 156 -13.43 18.44 -6.95
C LYS A 156 -13.05 19.23 -8.21
N ASP A 157 -13.96 20.05 -8.75
CA ASP A 157 -13.70 20.83 -9.95
C ASP A 157 -12.67 21.95 -9.74
N LYS A 158 -12.66 22.56 -8.55
CA LYS A 158 -11.65 23.56 -8.18
C LYS A 158 -10.28 22.92 -8.04
N ILE A 159 -10.21 21.73 -7.40
CA ILE A 159 -8.98 20.94 -7.24
C ILE A 159 -8.45 20.50 -8.59
N ALA A 160 -9.30 19.97 -9.46
CA ALA A 160 -8.93 19.50 -10.80
C ALA A 160 -8.41 20.62 -11.74
N LYS A 161 -8.87 21.86 -11.54
CA LYS A 161 -8.37 23.03 -12.29
C LYS A 161 -6.95 23.44 -11.87
N LEU A 162 -6.50 23.10 -10.67
CA LEU A 162 -5.18 23.48 -10.14
C LEU A 162 -4.08 22.51 -10.57
N ALA A 163 -4.38 21.22 -10.68
CA ALA A 163 -3.44 20.22 -11.14
C ALA A 163 -4.18 19.00 -11.70
N PRO A 164 -3.59 18.28 -12.68
CA PRO A 164 -4.12 17.01 -13.13
C PRO A 164 -4.06 15.97 -12.01
N SER A 165 -4.91 14.94 -12.10
CA SER A 165 -4.95 13.89 -11.11
C SER A 165 -4.66 12.51 -11.71
N VAL A 166 -4.03 11.64 -10.88
CA VAL A 166 -3.81 10.23 -11.12
C VAL A 166 -4.61 9.42 -10.12
N ALA A 167 -5.38 8.46 -10.61
CA ALA A 167 -6.17 7.53 -9.80
C ALA A 167 -5.56 6.13 -9.81
N VAL A 168 -5.49 5.51 -8.64
CA VAL A 168 -5.19 4.08 -8.48
C VAL A 168 -6.46 3.39 -7.99
N SER A 169 -7.03 2.51 -8.81
CA SER A 169 -8.26 1.81 -8.45
C SER A 169 -8.00 0.66 -7.49
N VAL A 170 -8.77 0.63 -6.40
CA VAL A 170 -8.87 -0.51 -5.50
C VAL A 170 -10.27 -1.16 -5.57
N TYR A 171 -11.15 -0.62 -6.40
CA TYR A 171 -12.51 -1.16 -6.60
C TYR A 171 -12.47 -2.40 -7.49
N ASP A 172 -13.11 -3.48 -7.03
CA ASP A 172 -13.22 -4.76 -7.75
C ASP A 172 -11.84 -5.27 -8.23
N ARG A 173 -10.89 -5.29 -7.31
CA ARG A 173 -9.49 -5.66 -7.53
C ARG A 173 -9.02 -6.62 -6.44
N GLN A 174 -8.01 -7.42 -6.77
CA GLN A 174 -7.19 -8.12 -5.78
C GLN A 174 -5.97 -7.27 -5.42
N LEU A 175 -5.45 -7.43 -4.20
CA LEU A 175 -4.36 -6.63 -3.63
C LEU A 175 -3.14 -6.48 -4.56
N THR A 176 -2.80 -7.49 -5.32
CA THR A 176 -1.65 -7.48 -6.24
C THR A 176 -1.78 -6.43 -7.33
N GLN A 177 -3.00 -6.17 -7.82
CA GLN A 177 -3.24 -5.23 -8.92
C GLN A 177 -2.93 -3.78 -8.53
N PRO A 178 -3.51 -3.20 -7.45
CA PRO A 178 -3.14 -1.87 -7.02
C PRO A 178 -1.69 -1.77 -6.51
N LEU A 179 -1.10 -2.84 -5.95
CA LEU A 179 0.34 -2.89 -5.63
C LEU A 179 1.20 -2.70 -6.88
N GLU A 180 0.90 -3.42 -7.97
CA GLU A 180 1.61 -3.29 -9.25
C GLU A 180 1.40 -1.89 -9.87
N ARG A 181 0.20 -1.29 -9.69
CA ARG A 181 -0.06 0.07 -10.18
C ARG A 181 0.77 1.11 -9.44
N VAL A 182 0.84 1.05 -8.10
CA VAL A 182 1.67 1.98 -7.32
C VAL A 182 3.15 1.74 -7.59
N TRP A 183 3.58 0.48 -7.79
CA TRP A 183 4.93 0.15 -8.23
C TRP A 183 5.28 0.83 -9.56
N ALA A 184 4.42 0.67 -10.59
CA ALA A 184 4.61 1.30 -11.90
C ALA A 184 4.62 2.84 -11.81
N LEU A 185 3.75 3.41 -10.97
CA LEU A 185 3.73 4.85 -10.71
C LEU A 185 5.06 5.32 -10.09
N ALA A 186 5.56 4.64 -9.05
CA ALA A 186 6.84 4.95 -8.42
C ALA A 186 8.01 4.84 -9.41
N GLU A 187 8.05 3.79 -10.25
CA GLU A 187 9.06 3.64 -11.31
C GLU A 187 8.99 4.79 -12.32
N SER A 188 7.78 5.23 -12.70
CA SER A 188 7.60 6.37 -13.60
C SER A 188 8.13 7.67 -13.01
N LEU A 189 8.00 7.83 -11.69
CA LEU A 189 8.50 8.97 -10.92
C LEU A 189 10.02 8.92 -10.64
N GLY A 190 10.69 7.84 -11.07
CA GLY A 190 12.15 7.72 -10.98
C GLY A 190 12.67 6.83 -9.85
N ALA A 191 11.80 6.07 -9.16
CA ALA A 191 12.24 5.11 -8.17
C ALA A 191 13.11 4.00 -8.79
N ASP A 192 14.19 3.60 -8.11
CA ASP A 192 14.91 2.36 -8.40
C ASP A 192 14.23 1.20 -7.68
N LEU A 193 13.47 0.43 -8.44
CA LEU A 193 12.70 -0.71 -7.92
C LEU A 193 13.32 -2.06 -8.26
N LYS A 194 14.41 -2.07 -9.06
CA LYS A 194 15.05 -3.30 -9.54
C LYS A 194 16.11 -3.81 -8.56
N SER A 195 16.53 -2.98 -7.63
CA SER A 195 17.57 -3.27 -6.65
C SER A 195 17.15 -2.87 -5.23
N GLY A 196 17.97 -3.21 -4.24
CA GLY A 196 17.83 -2.76 -2.86
C GLY A 196 16.55 -3.23 -2.16
N LYS A 197 16.03 -2.36 -1.29
CA LYS A 197 14.91 -2.67 -0.38
C LYS A 197 13.61 -2.98 -1.11
N ALA A 198 13.31 -2.27 -2.21
CA ALA A 198 12.06 -2.45 -2.95
C ALA A 198 11.98 -3.84 -3.60
N ALA A 199 13.04 -4.25 -4.31
CA ALA A 199 13.12 -5.59 -4.91
C ALA A 199 13.07 -6.71 -3.87
N GLN A 200 13.71 -6.51 -2.72
CA GLN A 200 13.68 -7.45 -1.61
C GLN A 200 12.27 -7.56 -1.01
N ALA A 201 11.60 -6.45 -0.76
CA ALA A 201 10.23 -6.42 -0.22
C ALA A 201 9.23 -7.15 -1.14
N LYS A 202 9.38 -7.04 -2.46
CA LYS A 202 8.56 -7.80 -3.41
C LYS A 202 8.75 -9.31 -3.26
N LYS A 203 9.99 -9.79 -3.13
CA LYS A 203 10.28 -11.22 -2.91
C LYS A 203 9.73 -11.71 -1.58
N GLU A 204 9.83 -10.90 -0.53
CA GLU A 204 9.28 -11.21 0.80
C GLU A 204 7.75 -11.30 0.77
N PHE A 205 7.08 -10.41 0.03
CA PHE A 205 5.64 -10.47 -0.20
C PHE A 205 5.23 -11.77 -0.92
N GLU A 206 5.94 -12.14 -1.98
CA GLU A 206 5.69 -13.38 -2.71
C GLU A 206 5.87 -14.62 -1.83
N ALA A 207 6.92 -14.63 -0.99
CA ALA A 207 7.17 -15.70 -0.02
C ALA A 207 6.08 -15.76 1.07
N ALA A 208 5.62 -14.60 1.56
CA ALA A 208 4.53 -14.52 2.53
C ALA A 208 3.19 -14.99 1.94
N ALA A 209 2.90 -14.67 0.68
CA ALA A 209 1.73 -15.17 -0.02
C ALA A 209 1.74 -16.69 -0.15
N GLU A 210 2.90 -17.26 -0.47
CA GLU A 210 3.05 -18.72 -0.53
C GLU A 210 2.93 -19.39 0.85
N ARG A 211 3.44 -18.75 1.92
CA ARG A 211 3.22 -19.22 3.30
C ARG A 211 1.74 -19.24 3.66
N LEU A 212 1.01 -18.15 3.37
CA LEU A 212 -0.42 -18.07 3.63
C LEU A 212 -1.21 -19.15 2.86
N ARG A 213 -0.87 -19.36 1.58
CA ARG A 213 -1.47 -20.44 0.78
C ARG A 213 -1.27 -21.82 1.41
N LYS A 214 -0.06 -22.10 1.89
CA LYS A 214 0.27 -23.35 2.57
C LYS A 214 -0.46 -23.51 3.89
N ALA A 215 -0.54 -22.44 4.70
CA ALA A 215 -1.26 -22.45 5.96
C ALA A 215 -2.76 -22.70 5.75
N ALA A 216 -3.39 -21.98 4.83
CA ALA A 216 -4.81 -22.17 4.49
C ALA A 216 -5.10 -23.60 3.98
N LYS A 217 -4.24 -24.14 3.10
CA LYS A 217 -4.36 -25.51 2.61
C LYS A 217 -4.20 -26.56 3.70
N ALA A 218 -3.31 -26.33 4.67
CA ALA A 218 -3.05 -27.26 5.76
C ALA A 218 -4.16 -27.24 6.83
N ARG A 219 -4.90 -26.12 6.93
CA ARG A 219 -5.94 -25.89 7.96
C ARG A 219 -7.26 -25.40 7.33
N PRO A 220 -7.85 -26.17 6.39
CA PRO A 220 -9.07 -25.75 5.68
C PRO A 220 -10.30 -25.63 6.59
N GLU A 221 -10.27 -26.25 7.77
CA GLU A 221 -11.32 -26.19 8.78
C GLU A 221 -11.36 -24.87 9.54
N ILE A 222 -10.27 -24.08 9.54
CA ILE A 222 -10.21 -22.79 10.25
C ILE A 222 -10.99 -21.73 9.48
N LYS A 223 -12.00 -21.20 10.11
CA LYS A 223 -12.86 -20.14 9.57
C LYS A 223 -12.38 -18.77 10.01
N VAL A 224 -12.27 -17.86 9.08
CA VAL A 224 -11.84 -16.47 9.32
C VAL A 224 -12.99 -15.52 9.02
N MET A 225 -13.27 -14.59 9.90
CA MET A 225 -14.19 -13.47 9.69
C MET A 225 -13.41 -12.15 9.73
N ALA A 226 -13.77 -11.20 8.89
CA ALA A 226 -13.22 -9.85 8.96
C ALA A 226 -14.30 -8.85 9.36
N GLY A 227 -13.95 -7.88 10.18
CA GLY A 227 -14.91 -6.88 10.62
C GLY A 227 -14.29 -5.61 11.17
N SER A 228 -15.15 -4.64 11.45
CA SER A 228 -14.82 -3.41 12.15
C SER A 228 -15.91 -3.06 13.16
N ALA A 229 -15.61 -2.17 14.11
CA ALA A 229 -16.50 -1.84 15.18
C ALA A 229 -16.70 -0.33 15.33
N SER A 230 -17.94 0.07 15.59
CA SER A 230 -18.32 1.36 16.14
C SER A 230 -18.97 1.17 17.50
N GLN A 231 -19.37 2.25 18.15
CA GLN A 231 -20.01 2.17 19.46
C GLN A 231 -21.24 1.28 19.48
N ASP A 232 -22.07 1.35 18.44
CA ASP A 232 -23.38 0.70 18.42
C ASP A 232 -23.46 -0.48 17.45
N ILE A 233 -22.51 -0.61 16.53
CA ILE A 233 -22.57 -1.52 15.40
C ILE A 233 -21.27 -2.28 15.23
N PHE A 234 -21.39 -3.58 14.95
CA PHE A 234 -20.31 -4.40 14.42
C PHE A 234 -20.55 -4.64 12.92
N TYR A 235 -19.54 -4.34 12.11
CA TYR A 235 -19.60 -4.47 10.66
C TYR A 235 -18.87 -5.74 10.24
N VAL A 236 -19.57 -6.69 9.64
CA VAL A 236 -18.94 -7.89 9.07
C VAL A 236 -18.65 -7.66 7.60
N SER A 237 -17.37 -7.68 7.24
CA SER A 237 -16.91 -7.42 5.87
C SER A 237 -17.22 -8.57 4.92
N GLY A 238 -17.66 -8.21 3.70
CA GLY A 238 -17.63 -9.14 2.57
C GLY A 238 -16.22 -9.22 1.98
N THR A 239 -15.92 -10.32 1.31
CA THR A 239 -14.62 -10.47 0.63
C THR A 239 -14.57 -9.74 -0.71
N ASN A 240 -15.66 -9.77 -1.48
CA ASN A 240 -15.79 -9.01 -2.72
C ASN A 240 -15.61 -7.50 -2.44
N LEU A 241 -15.04 -6.74 -3.27
CA LEU A 241 -14.67 -5.31 -3.12
C LEU A 241 -13.50 -5.04 -2.14
N SER A 242 -13.20 -5.92 -1.19
CA SER A 242 -12.07 -5.76 -0.26
C SER A 242 -10.81 -6.37 -0.85
N ILE A 243 -9.86 -5.56 -1.32
CA ILE A 243 -8.67 -6.01 -2.07
C ILE A 243 -7.84 -7.05 -1.32
N ASP A 244 -7.69 -6.89 -0.01
CA ASP A 244 -6.97 -7.81 0.87
C ASP A 244 -7.71 -9.13 1.05
N LEU A 245 -9.01 -9.08 1.39
CA LEU A 245 -9.82 -10.27 1.63
C LEU A 245 -10.02 -11.09 0.35
N GLU A 246 -10.24 -10.41 -0.79
CA GLU A 246 -10.34 -11.08 -2.09
C GLU A 246 -9.04 -11.82 -2.44
N TYR A 247 -7.90 -11.20 -2.18
CA TYR A 247 -6.61 -11.84 -2.40
C TYR A 247 -6.36 -13.00 -1.44
N PHE A 248 -6.67 -12.85 -0.15
CA PHE A 248 -6.50 -13.92 0.83
C PHE A 248 -7.44 -15.11 0.54
N LYS A 249 -8.67 -14.85 0.09
CA LYS A 249 -9.60 -15.87 -0.40
C LYS A 249 -9.05 -16.61 -1.60
N ALA A 250 -8.45 -15.91 -2.56
CA ALA A 250 -7.78 -16.51 -3.71
C ALA A 250 -6.56 -17.36 -3.31
N LEU A 251 -5.92 -17.07 -2.17
CA LEU A 251 -4.86 -17.90 -1.57
C LEU A 251 -5.40 -19.11 -0.78
N GLY A 252 -6.72 -19.27 -0.67
CA GLY A 252 -7.38 -20.42 -0.05
C GLY A 252 -7.85 -20.21 1.38
N VAL A 253 -7.83 -18.99 1.91
CA VAL A 253 -8.36 -18.69 3.25
C VAL A 253 -9.87 -18.92 3.26
N ASN A 254 -10.35 -19.67 4.25
CA ASN A 254 -11.76 -20.01 4.43
C ASN A 254 -12.49 -18.89 5.17
N PHE A 255 -13.07 -17.94 4.43
CA PHE A 255 -13.82 -16.83 5.00
C PHE A 255 -15.26 -17.21 5.31
N VAL A 256 -15.73 -16.75 6.47
CA VAL A 256 -17.16 -16.64 6.82
C VAL A 256 -17.57 -15.21 6.57
N GLU A 257 -18.51 -15.01 5.66
CA GLU A 257 -18.91 -13.68 5.19
C GLU A 257 -20.43 -13.58 5.04
N PRO A 258 -21.01 -12.36 5.12
CA PRO A 258 -22.43 -12.15 4.88
C PRO A 258 -22.82 -12.46 3.43
N PRO A 259 -24.03 -12.98 3.18
CA PRO A 259 -24.55 -13.11 1.83
C PRO A 259 -24.75 -11.72 1.18
N GLU A 260 -24.71 -11.66 -0.14
CA GLU A 260 -24.85 -10.40 -0.90
C GLU A 260 -26.12 -9.61 -0.52
N SER A 261 -27.22 -10.33 -0.23
CA SER A 261 -28.48 -9.69 0.19
C SER A 261 -28.39 -8.93 1.50
N ALA A 262 -27.52 -9.34 2.42
CA ALA A 262 -27.30 -8.71 3.71
C ALA A 262 -26.36 -7.50 3.66
N LYS A 263 -25.55 -7.40 2.61
CA LYS A 263 -24.57 -6.31 2.41
C LYS A 263 -25.15 -5.08 1.69
N LYS A 264 -26.40 -5.10 1.26
CA LYS A 264 -27.02 -4.03 0.45
C LYS A 264 -26.94 -2.65 1.10
N GLU A 265 -27.24 -2.57 2.38
CA GLU A 265 -27.18 -1.30 3.14
C GLU A 265 -25.76 -0.79 3.32
N GLY A 266 -24.78 -1.68 3.35
CA GLY A 266 -23.35 -1.37 3.36
C GLY A 266 -22.74 -1.18 1.98
N GLY A 267 -23.54 -0.92 0.94
CA GLY A 267 -23.04 -0.71 -0.43
C GLY A 267 -22.33 -1.93 -1.05
N GLY A 268 -22.57 -3.13 -0.53
CA GLY A 268 -21.92 -4.38 -0.94
C GLY A 268 -20.66 -4.72 -0.14
N TRP A 269 -20.18 -3.81 0.72
CA TRP A 269 -18.93 -3.97 1.47
C TRP A 269 -19.07 -4.78 2.75
N TYR A 270 -20.20 -4.60 3.49
CA TYR A 270 -20.38 -5.19 4.80
C TYR A 270 -21.87 -5.35 5.16
N GLU A 271 -22.13 -6.19 6.15
CA GLU A 271 -23.39 -6.22 6.89
C GLU A 271 -23.21 -5.55 8.25
N SER A 272 -24.18 -4.70 8.61
CA SER A 272 -24.25 -4.07 9.93
C SER A 272 -25.01 -4.97 10.91
N LEU A 273 -24.37 -5.32 12.02
CA LEU A 273 -24.97 -6.10 13.09
C LEU A 273 -25.05 -5.27 14.37
N SER A 274 -26.17 -5.35 15.09
CA SER A 274 -26.18 -4.91 16.48
C SER A 274 -25.27 -5.84 17.33
N TRP A 275 -24.80 -5.33 18.45
CA TRP A 275 -23.92 -6.11 19.32
C TRP A 275 -24.57 -7.39 19.88
N GLU A 276 -25.92 -7.46 19.97
CA GLU A 276 -26.62 -8.67 20.35
C GLU A 276 -26.48 -9.81 19.32
N ASN A 277 -26.26 -9.45 18.05
CA ASN A 277 -26.17 -10.38 16.94
C ASN A 277 -24.74 -10.61 16.43
N VAL A 278 -23.72 -10.20 17.18
CA VAL A 278 -22.31 -10.29 16.76
C VAL A 278 -21.83 -11.73 16.55
N ASP A 279 -22.53 -12.72 17.10
CA ASP A 279 -22.27 -14.15 16.98
C ASP A 279 -22.94 -14.81 15.76
N LYS A 280 -23.64 -14.04 14.92
CA LYS A 280 -24.31 -14.54 13.71
C LYS A 280 -23.38 -15.32 12.78
N TYR A 281 -22.13 -14.95 12.71
CA TYR A 281 -21.13 -15.56 11.84
C TYR A 281 -20.02 -16.21 12.68
N PRO A 282 -20.14 -17.52 13.02
CA PRO A 282 -19.15 -18.19 13.84
C PRO A 282 -17.83 -18.36 13.10
N ALA A 283 -16.76 -17.84 13.69
CA ALA A 283 -15.40 -17.88 13.14
C ALA A 283 -14.38 -18.29 14.18
N ASP A 284 -13.31 -18.94 13.75
CA ASP A 284 -12.18 -19.33 14.60
C ASP A 284 -11.20 -18.18 14.78
N ILE A 285 -11.04 -17.32 13.77
CA ILE A 285 -10.21 -16.11 13.79
C ILE A 285 -11.09 -14.92 13.39
N ILE A 286 -10.92 -13.81 14.10
CA ILE A 286 -11.53 -12.52 13.75
C ILE A 286 -10.42 -11.53 13.37
N MET A 287 -10.46 -11.04 12.12
CA MET A 287 -9.60 -9.96 11.65
C MET A 287 -10.31 -8.62 11.92
N MET A 288 -9.72 -7.77 12.75
CA MET A 288 -10.31 -6.49 13.16
C MET A 288 -9.60 -5.30 12.54
N ASP A 289 -10.40 -4.38 12.03
CA ASP A 289 -9.96 -3.10 11.48
C ASP A 289 -9.08 -2.33 12.48
N ASP A 290 -7.84 -2.03 12.10
CA ASP A 290 -6.83 -1.37 12.92
C ASP A 290 -6.75 0.15 12.71
N ARG A 291 -7.63 0.72 11.88
CA ARG A 291 -7.67 2.16 11.63
C ARG A 291 -8.07 2.92 12.91
N THR A 292 -7.49 4.09 13.10
CA THR A 292 -7.66 4.91 14.32
C THR A 292 -9.06 5.48 14.52
N GLN A 293 -9.90 5.47 13.47
CA GLN A 293 -11.30 5.91 13.53
C GLN A 293 -12.29 4.80 13.95
N THR A 294 -11.83 3.56 14.10
CA THR A 294 -12.64 2.43 14.56
C THR A 294 -12.37 2.11 16.03
N ILE A 295 -13.30 1.40 16.69
CA ILE A 295 -13.06 0.92 18.05
C ILE A 295 -12.15 -0.30 17.99
N GLN A 296 -11.06 -0.23 18.75
CA GLN A 296 -10.10 -1.32 18.80
C GLN A 296 -10.60 -2.47 19.68
N PRO A 297 -10.20 -3.73 19.42
CA PRO A 297 -10.69 -4.90 20.16
C PRO A 297 -10.58 -4.78 21.69
N ALA A 298 -9.54 -4.13 22.18
CA ALA A 298 -9.31 -3.93 23.62
C ALA A 298 -10.32 -2.97 24.26
N ASP A 299 -10.87 -2.03 23.47
CA ASP A 299 -11.80 -1.00 23.91
C ASP A 299 -13.27 -1.41 23.75
N ILE A 300 -13.54 -2.59 23.15
CA ILE A 300 -14.91 -3.10 23.02
C ILE A 300 -15.42 -3.57 24.38
N SER A 301 -16.39 -2.84 24.92
CA SER A 301 -16.98 -3.12 26.23
C SER A 301 -18.03 -4.22 26.19
N GLU A 302 -18.63 -4.49 25.03
CA GLU A 302 -19.80 -5.35 24.84
C GLU A 302 -19.60 -6.78 25.34
N GLY A 303 -20.49 -7.22 26.22
CA GLY A 303 -20.43 -8.55 26.82
C GLY A 303 -20.59 -9.69 25.83
N THR A 304 -21.34 -9.46 24.75
CA THR A 304 -21.53 -10.41 23.64
C THR A 304 -20.23 -10.62 22.87
N TRP A 305 -19.48 -9.55 22.55
CA TRP A 305 -18.14 -9.64 21.96
C TRP A 305 -17.21 -10.52 22.80
N LYS A 306 -17.13 -10.28 24.11
CA LYS A 306 -16.26 -11.04 25.03
C LYS A 306 -16.64 -12.52 25.16
N LYS A 307 -17.87 -12.90 24.76
CA LYS A 307 -18.34 -14.28 24.76
C LYS A 307 -18.00 -15.05 23.50
N LEU A 308 -17.63 -14.36 22.40
CA LEU A 308 -17.25 -15.01 21.14
C LEU A 308 -16.13 -16.02 21.35
N PRO A 309 -16.22 -17.25 20.81
CA PRO A 309 -15.19 -18.28 20.98
C PRO A 309 -13.79 -17.82 20.52
N ALA A 310 -13.71 -17.14 19.38
CA ALA A 310 -12.45 -16.59 18.86
C ALA A 310 -11.82 -15.55 19.82
N VAL A 311 -12.65 -14.67 20.40
CA VAL A 311 -12.18 -13.65 21.38
C VAL A 311 -11.67 -14.32 22.65
N LYS A 312 -12.41 -15.30 23.19
CA LYS A 312 -11.97 -16.08 24.36
C LYS A 312 -10.69 -16.85 24.13
N ALA A 313 -10.47 -17.31 22.90
CA ALA A 313 -9.27 -18.03 22.51
C ALA A 313 -8.07 -17.11 22.22
N GLY A 314 -8.25 -15.77 22.23
CA GLY A 314 -7.23 -14.81 21.87
C GLY A 314 -6.91 -14.82 20.37
N GLN A 315 -7.86 -15.22 19.53
CA GLN A 315 -7.70 -15.36 18.08
C GLN A 315 -8.31 -14.17 17.35
N VAL A 316 -7.97 -12.97 17.81
CA VAL A 316 -8.28 -11.69 17.18
C VAL A 316 -6.99 -11.10 16.65
N VAL A 317 -6.96 -10.78 15.35
CA VAL A 317 -5.77 -10.25 14.66
C VAL A 317 -6.07 -8.93 13.98
N PRO A 318 -5.09 -8.02 13.84
CA PRO A 318 -5.31 -6.75 13.16
C PRO A 318 -5.51 -6.96 11.65
N ARG A 319 -6.31 -6.09 11.04
CA ARG A 319 -6.53 -5.97 9.61
C ARG A 319 -6.48 -4.51 9.20
N SER A 320 -5.75 -4.19 8.14
CA SER A 320 -5.74 -2.87 7.51
C SER A 320 -6.59 -2.88 6.24
N PRO A 321 -7.88 -2.46 6.30
CA PRO A 321 -8.78 -2.48 5.12
C PRO A 321 -8.35 -1.53 4.01
N GLU A 322 -7.63 -0.48 4.36
CA GLU A 322 -6.99 0.47 3.44
C GLU A 322 -5.47 0.37 3.58
N PRO A 323 -4.85 -0.72 3.11
CA PRO A 323 -3.43 -0.94 3.32
C PRO A 323 -2.59 0.08 2.56
N ILE A 324 -1.42 0.41 3.12
CA ILE A 324 -0.40 1.14 2.38
C ILE A 324 0.09 0.24 1.25
N LEU A 325 -0.14 0.68 -0.01
CA LEU A 325 0.08 -0.13 -1.22
C LEU A 325 1.57 -0.21 -1.59
N SER A 326 2.39 -0.66 -0.62
CA SER A 326 3.77 -1.07 -0.85
C SER A 326 3.96 -2.53 -0.48
N TYR A 327 4.84 -3.24 -1.17
CA TYR A 327 5.14 -4.64 -0.84
C TYR A 327 5.66 -4.79 0.59
N ALA A 328 6.44 -3.83 1.08
CA ALA A 328 6.96 -3.84 2.44
C ALA A 328 5.83 -3.78 3.50
N LYS A 329 4.81 -2.94 3.29
CA LYS A 329 3.69 -2.79 4.24
C LYS A 329 2.62 -3.86 4.07
N CYS A 330 2.48 -4.47 2.89
CA CYS A 330 1.53 -5.55 2.67
C CYS A 330 2.06 -6.94 3.08
N THR A 331 3.38 -7.14 3.14
CA THR A 331 3.99 -8.42 3.60
C THR A 331 3.52 -8.83 5.00
N PRO A 332 3.51 -7.94 6.03
CA PRO A 332 3.02 -8.29 7.35
C PRO A 332 1.56 -8.76 7.39
N LEU A 333 0.69 -8.23 6.51
CA LEU A 333 -0.72 -8.64 6.46
C LEU A 333 -0.85 -10.14 6.15
N LEU A 334 -0.08 -10.62 5.18
CA LEU A 334 -0.04 -12.04 4.80
C LEU A 334 0.62 -12.90 5.87
N THR A 335 1.73 -12.43 6.42
CA THR A 335 2.52 -13.17 7.42
C THR A 335 1.74 -13.36 8.71
N ASN A 336 1.08 -12.28 9.19
CA ASN A 336 0.30 -12.32 10.42
C ASN A 336 -0.91 -13.25 10.28
N LEU A 337 -1.60 -13.21 9.14
CA LEU A 337 -2.73 -14.11 8.90
C LEU A 337 -2.29 -15.56 8.75
N ALA A 338 -1.18 -15.82 8.05
CA ALA A 338 -0.62 -17.18 7.94
C ALA A 338 -0.29 -17.74 9.33
N GLU A 339 0.40 -16.97 10.15
CA GLU A 339 0.76 -17.35 11.52
C GLU A 339 -0.47 -17.58 12.40
N ALA A 340 -1.49 -16.74 12.27
CA ALA A 340 -2.75 -16.90 12.98
C ALA A 340 -3.44 -18.22 12.59
N ILE A 341 -3.51 -18.56 11.30
CA ILE A 341 -4.11 -19.81 10.82
C ILE A 341 -3.29 -21.03 11.29
N GLU A 342 -1.95 -20.97 11.21
CA GLU A 342 -1.06 -22.05 11.67
C GLU A 342 -1.24 -22.39 13.17
N LYS A 343 -1.48 -21.37 14.01
CA LYS A 343 -1.61 -21.50 15.48
C LYS A 343 -3.04 -21.64 15.97
N ALA A 344 -4.03 -21.37 15.12
CA ALA A 344 -5.44 -21.30 15.52
C ALA A 344 -5.93 -22.61 16.13
N LYS A 345 -6.75 -22.49 17.17
CA LYS A 345 -7.58 -23.58 17.71
C LYS A 345 -8.92 -23.54 16.99
N LYS A 346 -9.46 -24.70 16.64
CA LYS A 346 -10.84 -24.83 16.14
C LYS A 346 -11.79 -24.54 17.30
N VAL A 347 -12.55 -23.45 17.24
CA VAL A 347 -13.44 -22.98 18.32
C VAL A 347 -14.86 -22.64 17.84
N ALA A 348 -15.09 -22.63 16.51
CA ALA A 348 -16.38 -22.31 15.88
C ALA A 348 -16.85 -23.38 14.89
#